data_9a24e44819ea7afcf8e552b68546bd06
#
_entry.id   9a24e44819ea7afcf8e552b68546bd06
#
_cell.length_a   1.000
_cell.length_b   1.000
_cell.length_c   1.000
_cell.angle_alpha   90.00
_cell.angle_beta   90.00
_cell.angle_gamma   90.00
#
_symmetry.space_group_name_H-M   'P 1'
#
loop_
_entity.id
_entity.type
_entity.pdbx_description
1 polymer ?
#
loop_
_entity_poly.entity_id
_entity_poly.type
_entity_poly.pdbx_seq_one_letter_code
_entity_poly.pdbx_strand_id
1 'polypeptide(L)'
;MNIRRTIIGVSLGVAMAVPAAAQEFGTDADASYAADLWATMEDGRLVGANALYGFPYEGIDPHGALLETFYTKATVGGHTGTLIVKRNYGPVEIDQVIGNPTEHLAAITVMFRREAGYDADNQDWFWVKYLPDGSLDKNPKGVSLAGRVAKGADVGCIACHSGDPDYVFTSDASFD
;
A
#
# COMPACT_ATOMS: atom_id res chain seq x y z
N MET A 1 45.20 4.37 61.71
CA MET A 1 44.26 3.52 60.97
C MET A 1 43.45 4.42 60.03
N ASN A 2 43.90 4.55 58.76
CA ASN A 2 43.34 5.52 57.81
C ASN A 2 42.29 4.81 56.93
N ILE A 3 41.04 5.20 57.09
CA ILE A 3 39.91 4.67 56.28
C ILE A 3 39.80 5.57 55.04
N ARG A 4 40.18 4.99 53.87
CA ARG A 4 39.92 5.61 52.56
C ARG A 4 38.45 5.37 52.18
N ARG A 5 37.64 6.44 52.07
CA ARG A 5 36.31 6.39 51.51
C ARG A 5 36.39 6.48 49.98
N THR A 6 36.02 5.38 49.30
CA THR A 6 35.86 5.34 47.84
C THR A 6 34.48 5.88 47.51
N ILE A 7 34.41 6.95 46.78
CA ILE A 7 33.14 7.50 46.22
C ILE A 7 32.93 6.85 44.87
N ILE A 8 31.91 6.03 44.76
CA ILE A 8 31.44 5.46 43.47
C ILE A 8 30.47 6.48 42.83
N GLY A 9 30.95 7.15 41.81
CA GLY A 9 30.10 8.04 41.00
C GLY A 9 29.22 7.23 40.07
N VAL A 10 27.89 7.28 40.24
CA VAL A 10 26.92 6.72 39.32
C VAL A 10 26.64 7.77 38.28
N SER A 11 27.11 7.58 37.05
CA SER A 11 26.76 8.41 35.91
C SER A 11 25.41 7.95 35.34
N LEU A 12 24.38 8.76 35.51
CA LEU A 12 23.07 8.56 34.89
C LEU A 12 23.18 8.98 33.42
N GLY A 13 23.26 7.99 32.53
CA GLY A 13 23.17 8.23 31.09
C GLY A 13 21.73 8.55 30.70
N VAL A 14 21.46 9.81 30.30
CA VAL A 14 20.19 10.21 29.69
C VAL A 14 20.20 9.70 28.27
N ALA A 15 19.44 8.63 27.98
CA ALA A 15 19.16 8.21 26.63
C ALA A 15 18.18 9.22 26.00
N MET A 16 18.66 10.04 25.08
CA MET A 16 17.79 10.88 24.26
C MET A 16 17.06 9.97 23.27
N ALA A 17 15.75 9.83 23.43
CA ALA A 17 14.90 9.24 22.41
C ALA A 17 14.89 10.18 21.20
N VAL A 18 15.53 9.76 20.11
CA VAL A 18 15.39 10.41 18.80
C VAL A 18 13.96 10.14 18.34
N PRO A 19 13.14 11.17 18.03
CA PRO A 19 11.82 10.92 17.48
C PRO A 19 11.99 10.14 16.18
N ALA A 20 11.28 9.03 16.03
CA ALA A 20 11.21 8.30 14.77
C ALA A 20 10.63 9.27 13.74
N ALA A 21 11.45 9.69 12.78
CA ALA A 21 10.95 10.44 11.63
C ALA A 21 9.91 9.55 10.92
N ALA A 22 8.74 10.12 10.65
CA ALA A 22 7.74 9.44 9.84
C ALA A 22 8.43 8.98 8.54
N GLN A 23 8.31 7.70 8.22
CA GLN A 23 9.02 7.15 7.06
C GLN A 23 8.48 7.80 5.79
N GLU A 24 9.38 8.39 5.02
CA GLU A 24 9.04 9.07 3.79
C GLU A 24 8.46 8.08 2.76
N PHE A 25 7.40 8.46 2.08
CA PHE A 25 6.80 7.73 0.97
C PHE A 25 6.60 8.66 -0.23
N GLY A 26 6.32 8.11 -1.41
CA GLY A 26 6.18 8.91 -2.64
C GLY A 26 7.51 9.46 -3.14
N THR A 27 8.61 8.81 -2.79
CA THR A 27 9.97 9.14 -3.27
C THR A 27 10.12 8.80 -4.75
N ASP A 28 11.19 9.29 -5.39
CA ASP A 28 11.52 8.91 -6.77
C ASP A 28 11.73 7.39 -6.91
N ALA A 29 12.27 6.74 -5.88
CA ALA A 29 12.43 5.30 -5.86
C ALA A 29 11.08 4.57 -5.78
N ASP A 30 10.15 5.07 -4.97
CA ASP A 30 8.79 4.52 -4.89
C ASP A 30 8.04 4.72 -6.22
N ALA A 31 8.20 5.88 -6.85
CA ALA A 31 7.59 6.18 -8.14
C ALA A 31 8.14 5.28 -9.25
N SER A 32 9.46 5.03 -9.28
CA SER A 32 10.08 4.12 -10.22
C SER A 32 9.59 2.68 -10.03
N TYR A 33 9.54 2.21 -8.78
CA TYR A 33 9.03 0.87 -8.48
C TYR A 33 7.54 0.72 -8.85
N ALA A 34 6.74 1.75 -8.60
CA ALA A 34 5.35 1.78 -9.01
C ALA A 34 5.18 1.71 -10.53
N ALA A 35 6.07 2.35 -11.32
CA ALA A 35 6.06 2.25 -12.77
C ALA A 35 6.37 0.82 -13.27
N ASP A 36 7.36 0.15 -12.66
CA ASP A 36 7.68 -1.25 -12.98
C ASP A 36 6.51 -2.19 -12.61
N LEU A 37 5.85 -1.92 -11.48
CA LEU A 37 4.68 -2.67 -11.05
C LEU A 37 3.50 -2.45 -12.01
N TRP A 38 3.27 -1.21 -12.47
CA TRP A 38 2.25 -0.91 -13.48
C TRP A 38 2.47 -1.69 -14.76
N ALA A 39 3.70 -1.65 -15.33
CA ALA A 39 4.04 -2.41 -16.53
C ALA A 39 3.80 -3.92 -16.35
N THR A 40 4.17 -4.47 -15.18
CA THR A 40 3.90 -5.88 -14.85
C THR A 40 2.40 -6.20 -14.81
N MET A 41 1.58 -5.28 -14.30
CA MET A 41 0.12 -5.44 -14.27
C MET A 41 -0.50 -5.29 -15.66
N GLU A 42 0.03 -4.45 -16.54
CA GLU A 42 -0.41 -4.36 -17.94
C GLU A 42 -0.12 -5.65 -18.71
N ASP A 43 1.08 -6.20 -18.57
CA ASP A 43 1.47 -7.50 -19.16
C ASP A 43 0.56 -8.63 -18.64
N GLY A 44 0.20 -8.58 -17.36
CA GLY A 44 -0.76 -9.50 -16.73
C GLY A 44 -2.23 -9.21 -17.06
N ARG A 45 -2.54 -8.18 -17.85
CA ARG A 45 -3.89 -7.74 -18.20
C ARG A 45 -4.76 -7.38 -16.97
N LEU A 46 -4.14 -6.91 -15.92
CA LEU A 46 -4.82 -6.45 -14.71
C LEU A 46 -5.18 -4.95 -14.78
N VAL A 47 -4.50 -4.20 -15.64
CA VAL A 47 -4.72 -2.78 -15.89
C VAL A 47 -4.54 -2.46 -17.37
N GLY A 48 -4.75 -1.19 -17.76
CA GLY A 48 -4.52 -0.72 -19.13
C GLY A 48 -5.64 -1.11 -20.12
N ALA A 49 -5.39 -0.85 -21.40
CA ALA A 49 -6.38 -0.99 -22.45
C ALA A 49 -6.87 -2.44 -22.71
N ASN A 50 -6.05 -3.43 -22.34
CA ASN A 50 -6.36 -4.85 -22.54
C ASN A 50 -6.75 -5.56 -21.23
N ALA A 51 -7.14 -4.80 -20.22
CA ALA A 51 -7.47 -5.33 -18.91
C ALA A 51 -8.65 -6.33 -18.97
N LEU A 52 -8.53 -7.39 -18.17
CA LEU A 52 -9.62 -8.29 -17.89
C LEU A 52 -10.53 -7.65 -16.84
N TYR A 53 -11.82 -7.89 -16.96
CA TYR A 53 -12.81 -7.40 -16.00
C TYR A 53 -13.48 -8.58 -15.31
N GLY A 54 -13.73 -8.45 -14.01
CA GLY A 54 -14.53 -9.36 -13.22
C GLY A 54 -15.93 -8.80 -12.99
N PHE A 55 -16.54 -9.19 -11.88
CA PHE A 55 -17.85 -8.69 -11.48
C PHE A 55 -17.69 -7.67 -10.35
N PRO A 56 -18.21 -6.44 -10.51
CA PRO A 56 -18.14 -5.44 -9.46
C PRO A 56 -19.01 -5.83 -8.26
N TYR A 57 -18.59 -5.39 -7.07
CA TYR A 57 -19.31 -5.59 -5.81
C TYR A 57 -19.33 -4.29 -5.00
N GLU A 58 -20.20 -4.21 -3.99
CA GLU A 58 -20.28 -3.03 -3.11
C GLU A 58 -18.97 -2.74 -2.41
N GLY A 59 -18.55 -1.50 -2.51
CA GLY A 59 -17.34 -1.00 -1.90
C GLY A 59 -17.55 -0.39 -0.54
N ILE A 60 -16.44 0.06 0.06
CA ILE A 60 -16.41 0.77 1.32
C ILE A 60 -15.42 1.92 1.24
N ASP A 61 -15.74 3.05 1.88
CA ASP A 61 -14.80 4.15 2.00
C ASP A 61 -13.44 3.70 2.57
N PRO A 62 -12.32 4.23 2.04
CA PRO A 62 -12.19 5.29 1.02
C PRO A 62 -12.05 4.76 -0.42
N HIS A 63 -12.34 3.50 -0.68
CA HIS A 63 -12.07 2.88 -1.98
C HIS A 63 -13.10 3.22 -3.07
N GLY A 64 -14.31 3.57 -2.70
CA GLY A 64 -15.37 3.91 -3.64
C GLY A 64 -16.64 3.08 -3.47
N ALA A 65 -17.70 3.41 -4.20
CA ALA A 65 -19.01 2.77 -4.06
C ALA A 65 -19.03 1.33 -4.60
N LEU A 66 -18.30 1.08 -5.67
CA LEU A 66 -18.17 -0.25 -6.28
C LEU A 66 -16.71 -0.61 -6.47
N LEU A 67 -16.39 -1.87 -6.26
CA LEU A 67 -15.04 -2.42 -6.33
C LEU A 67 -14.99 -3.66 -7.21
N GLU A 68 -13.83 -3.89 -7.79
CA GLU A 68 -13.44 -5.12 -8.45
C GLU A 68 -12.04 -5.49 -7.99
N THR A 69 -11.82 -6.67 -7.45
CA THR A 69 -10.53 -7.04 -6.85
C THR A 69 -9.97 -8.32 -7.46
N PHE A 70 -8.69 -8.27 -7.81
CA PHE A 70 -7.92 -9.41 -8.29
C PHE A 70 -6.82 -9.75 -7.30
N TYR A 71 -6.66 -11.03 -7.02
CA TYR A 71 -5.63 -11.59 -6.17
C TYR A 71 -4.77 -12.53 -7.01
N THR A 72 -3.46 -12.29 -7.02
CA THR A 72 -2.53 -13.09 -7.82
C THR A 72 -1.12 -12.99 -7.26
N LYS A 73 -0.15 -13.53 -8.00
CA LYS A 73 1.28 -13.30 -7.78
C LYS A 73 1.87 -12.60 -9.01
N ALA A 74 2.84 -11.74 -8.78
CA ALA A 74 3.57 -11.06 -9.86
C ALA A 74 5.06 -11.04 -9.55
N THR A 75 5.88 -10.85 -10.59
CA THR A 75 7.33 -10.71 -10.45
C THR A 75 7.73 -9.30 -10.87
N VAL A 76 8.23 -8.52 -9.92
CA VAL A 76 8.70 -7.14 -10.14
C VAL A 76 10.14 -7.05 -9.67
N GLY A 77 11.04 -6.55 -10.53
CA GLY A 77 12.47 -6.42 -10.21
C GLY A 77 13.14 -7.74 -9.81
N GLY A 78 12.65 -8.89 -10.30
CA GLY A 78 13.17 -10.22 -9.98
C GLY A 78 12.60 -10.83 -8.67
N HIS A 79 11.77 -10.10 -7.92
CA HIS A 79 11.08 -10.62 -6.74
C HIS A 79 9.64 -11.02 -7.08
N THR A 80 9.24 -12.23 -6.68
CA THR A 80 7.85 -12.72 -6.83
C THR A 80 7.11 -12.59 -5.51
N GLY A 81 6.04 -11.81 -5.52
CA GLY A 81 5.21 -11.55 -4.34
C GLY A 81 3.71 -11.62 -4.63
N THR A 82 2.92 -11.62 -3.57
CA THR A 82 1.47 -11.50 -3.65
C THR A 82 1.11 -10.11 -4.18
N LEU A 83 0.19 -10.07 -5.13
CA LEU A 83 -0.32 -8.86 -5.75
C LEU A 83 -1.84 -8.80 -5.57
N ILE A 84 -2.34 -7.70 -5.05
CA ILE A 84 -3.76 -7.40 -4.93
C ILE A 84 -4.02 -6.12 -5.71
N VAL A 85 -4.88 -6.20 -6.70
CA VAL A 85 -5.28 -5.06 -7.53
C VAL A 85 -6.77 -4.80 -7.31
N LYS A 86 -7.09 -3.62 -6.83
CA LYS A 86 -8.46 -3.20 -6.56
C LYS A 86 -8.80 -2.01 -7.45
N ARG A 87 -9.74 -2.20 -8.37
CA ARG A 87 -10.32 -1.12 -9.17
C ARG A 87 -11.45 -0.48 -8.41
N ASN A 88 -11.42 0.83 -8.31
CA ASN A 88 -12.33 1.63 -7.52
C ASN A 88 -13.20 2.42 -8.49
N TYR A 89 -14.50 2.17 -8.45
CA TYR A 89 -15.47 2.83 -9.34
C TYR A 89 -16.26 3.90 -8.60
N GLY A 90 -16.73 4.88 -9.33
CA GLY A 90 -17.53 5.97 -8.80
C GLY A 90 -18.93 5.54 -8.34
N PRO A 91 -19.74 6.49 -7.80
CA PRO A 91 -21.08 6.21 -7.31
C PRO A 91 -22.05 6.04 -8.48
N VAL A 92 -22.04 4.87 -9.09
CA VAL A 92 -22.90 4.48 -10.21
C VAL A 92 -23.47 3.09 -9.95
N GLU A 93 -24.47 2.68 -10.73
CA GLU A 93 -25.05 1.35 -10.61
C GLU A 93 -24.10 0.28 -11.21
N ILE A 94 -24.20 -0.95 -10.71
CA ILE A 94 -23.36 -2.08 -11.16
C ILE A 94 -23.47 -2.29 -12.67
N ASP A 95 -24.67 -2.20 -13.24
CA ASP A 95 -24.91 -2.38 -14.67
C ASP A 95 -24.17 -1.33 -15.53
N GLN A 96 -23.97 -0.14 -15.02
CA GLN A 96 -23.21 0.91 -15.71
C GLN A 96 -21.72 0.55 -15.75
N VAL A 97 -21.17 0.04 -14.63
CA VAL A 97 -19.78 -0.43 -14.59
C VAL A 97 -19.58 -1.62 -15.53
N ILE A 98 -20.50 -2.58 -15.53
CA ILE A 98 -20.44 -3.74 -16.43
C ILE A 98 -20.50 -3.30 -17.90
N GLY A 99 -21.35 -2.31 -18.20
CA GLY A 99 -21.52 -1.80 -19.56
C GLY A 99 -20.33 -1.00 -20.09
N ASN A 100 -19.69 -0.21 -19.23
CA ASN A 100 -18.53 0.61 -19.57
C ASN A 100 -17.58 0.82 -18.37
N PRO A 101 -16.80 -0.21 -17.98
CA PRO A 101 -15.95 -0.14 -16.80
C PRO A 101 -14.88 0.96 -16.87
N THR A 102 -14.39 1.26 -18.07
CA THR A 102 -13.36 2.28 -18.26
C THR A 102 -13.87 3.70 -17.95
N GLU A 103 -15.12 3.99 -18.32
CA GLU A 103 -15.72 5.31 -18.08
C GLU A 103 -15.91 5.59 -16.58
N HIS A 104 -16.21 4.55 -15.80
CA HIS A 104 -16.56 4.67 -14.40
C HIS A 104 -15.39 4.40 -13.44
N LEU A 105 -14.22 4.02 -13.98
CA LEU A 105 -13.01 3.80 -13.18
C LEU A 105 -12.50 5.11 -12.61
N ALA A 106 -12.46 5.22 -11.30
CA ALA A 106 -12.01 6.42 -10.59
C ALA A 106 -10.54 6.33 -10.15
N ALA A 107 -10.12 5.15 -9.70
CA ALA A 107 -8.75 4.89 -9.25
C ALA A 107 -8.45 3.39 -9.23
N ILE A 108 -7.17 3.06 -9.12
CA ILE A 108 -6.69 1.69 -8.91
C ILE A 108 -5.79 1.68 -7.69
N THR A 109 -6.19 0.97 -6.64
CA THR A 109 -5.37 0.77 -5.44
C THR A 109 -4.72 -0.60 -5.48
N VAL A 110 -3.44 -0.65 -5.16
CA VAL A 110 -2.65 -1.87 -5.29
C VAL A 110 -1.83 -2.11 -4.02
N MET A 111 -1.78 -3.36 -3.62
CA MET A 111 -0.87 -3.87 -2.61
C MET A 111 0.02 -4.93 -3.27
N PHE A 112 1.33 -4.79 -3.10
CA PHE A 112 2.30 -5.79 -3.56
C PHE A 112 3.23 -6.16 -2.42
N ARG A 113 3.32 -7.46 -2.11
CA ARG A 113 4.23 -7.92 -1.06
C ARG A 113 5.64 -7.98 -1.60
N ARG A 114 6.49 -7.09 -1.12
CA ARG A 114 7.90 -6.98 -1.46
C ARG A 114 8.75 -8.04 -0.76
N GLU A 115 10.03 -8.02 -1.07
CA GLU A 115 11.05 -8.82 -0.42
C GLU A 115 11.10 -8.60 1.10
N ALA A 116 11.46 -9.64 1.84
CA ALA A 116 11.56 -9.59 3.29
C ALA A 116 12.49 -8.46 3.76
N GLY A 117 12.03 -7.67 4.70
CA GLY A 117 12.74 -6.52 5.27
C GLY A 117 12.48 -5.19 4.58
N TYR A 118 11.63 -5.15 3.53
CA TYR A 118 11.18 -3.89 2.93
C TYR A 118 10.44 -3.02 3.96
N ASP A 119 9.46 -3.58 4.64
CA ASP A 119 8.68 -2.97 5.71
C ASP A 119 8.14 -4.03 6.67
N ALA A 120 9.07 -4.69 7.40
CA ALA A 120 8.76 -5.86 8.23
C ALA A 120 7.65 -5.60 9.27
N ASP A 121 7.56 -4.36 9.78
CA ASP A 121 6.51 -3.98 10.73
C ASP A 121 5.11 -4.01 10.10
N ASN A 122 5.02 -3.90 8.77
CA ASN A 122 3.77 -3.90 7.99
C ASN A 122 3.79 -5.03 6.95
N GLN A 123 4.41 -6.17 7.26
CA GLN A 123 4.44 -7.39 6.46
C GLN A 123 4.98 -7.20 5.05
N ASP A 124 5.88 -6.25 4.88
CA ASP A 124 6.57 -5.94 3.61
C ASP A 124 5.64 -5.50 2.47
N TRP A 125 4.46 -4.97 2.78
CA TRP A 125 3.55 -4.45 1.79
C TRP A 125 4.03 -3.11 1.20
N PHE A 126 4.10 -3.05 -0.15
CA PHE A 126 4.18 -1.84 -0.95
C PHE A 126 2.76 -1.42 -1.33
N TRP A 127 2.44 -0.16 -1.10
CA TRP A 127 1.12 0.42 -1.33
C TRP A 127 1.19 1.43 -2.45
N VAL A 128 0.22 1.40 -3.35
CA VAL A 128 0.17 2.44 -4.38
C VAL A 128 -1.27 2.71 -4.82
N LYS A 129 -1.53 3.97 -5.14
CA LYS A 129 -2.78 4.40 -5.77
C LYS A 129 -2.46 5.06 -7.10
N TYR A 130 -3.05 4.53 -8.16
CA TYR A 130 -2.97 5.07 -9.52
C TYR A 130 -4.28 5.74 -9.91
N LEU A 131 -4.18 6.72 -10.79
CA LEU A 131 -5.28 7.19 -11.62
C LEU A 131 -5.55 6.19 -12.76
N PRO A 132 -6.70 6.29 -13.46
CA PRO A 132 -7.04 5.33 -14.53
C PRO A 132 -6.02 5.25 -15.67
N ASP A 133 -5.25 6.30 -15.91
CA ASP A 133 -4.21 6.39 -16.92
C ASP A 133 -2.85 5.81 -16.50
N GLY A 134 -2.74 5.29 -15.27
CA GLY A 134 -1.52 4.74 -14.72
C GLY A 134 -0.61 5.75 -14.03
N SER A 135 -0.94 7.04 -14.06
CA SER A 135 -0.21 8.02 -13.27
C SER A 135 -0.48 7.86 -11.77
N LEU A 136 0.49 8.27 -10.93
CA LEU A 136 0.33 8.18 -9.49
C LEU A 136 -0.64 9.24 -8.96
N ASP A 137 -1.61 8.80 -8.18
CA ASP A 137 -2.45 9.71 -7.40
C ASP A 137 -1.63 10.36 -6.27
N LYS A 138 -2.07 11.52 -5.81
CA LYS A 138 -1.36 12.34 -4.81
C LYS A 138 -2.27 12.69 -3.66
N ASN A 139 -1.67 12.80 -2.49
CA ASN A 139 -2.37 13.34 -1.33
C ASN A 139 -2.56 14.87 -1.47
N PRO A 140 -3.33 15.53 -0.57
CA PRO A 140 -3.56 16.98 -0.62
C PRO A 140 -2.29 17.84 -0.53
N LYS A 141 -1.16 17.27 -0.10
CA LYS A 141 0.14 17.95 -0.05
C LYS A 141 0.97 17.75 -1.32
N GLY A 142 0.43 17.07 -2.34
CA GLY A 142 1.10 16.81 -3.60
C GLY A 142 2.08 15.63 -3.57
N VAL A 143 2.14 14.85 -2.48
CA VAL A 143 3.00 13.67 -2.36
C VAL A 143 2.34 12.48 -3.04
N SER A 144 3.07 11.79 -3.91
CA SER A 144 2.60 10.60 -4.61
C SER A 144 2.26 9.46 -3.62
N LEU A 145 1.12 8.82 -3.85
CA LEU A 145 0.65 7.72 -3.01
C LEU A 145 1.30 6.40 -3.48
N ALA A 146 2.59 6.27 -3.22
CA ALA A 146 3.38 5.07 -3.52
C ALA A 146 4.40 4.81 -2.41
N GLY A 147 4.67 3.55 -2.09
CA GLY A 147 5.63 3.15 -1.06
C GLY A 147 4.96 2.76 0.26
N ARG A 148 5.53 3.17 1.37
CA ARG A 148 5.01 2.94 2.73
C ARG A 148 3.99 4.01 3.10
N VAL A 149 2.91 4.06 2.33
CA VAL A 149 1.95 5.17 2.35
C VAL A 149 1.36 5.38 3.75
N ALA A 150 1.67 6.54 4.32
CA ALA A 150 1.24 6.99 5.64
C ALA A 150 1.72 6.09 6.81
N LYS A 151 2.89 5.46 6.69
CA LYS A 151 3.50 4.71 7.79
C LYS A 151 3.65 5.60 9.02
N GLY A 152 3.14 5.14 10.17
CA GLY A 152 3.18 5.87 11.44
C GLY A 152 2.17 7.02 11.56
N ALA A 153 1.26 7.18 10.60
CA ALA A 153 0.14 8.13 10.71
C ALA A 153 -1.13 7.43 11.22
N ASP A 154 -2.05 8.23 11.77
CA ASP A 154 -3.33 7.72 12.29
C ASP A 154 -4.35 7.41 11.18
N VAL A 155 -4.09 7.87 9.96
CA VAL A 155 -4.95 7.68 8.78
C VAL A 155 -4.14 7.37 7.54
N GLY A 156 -4.67 6.55 6.64
CA GLY A 156 -4.04 6.18 5.38
C GLY A 156 -4.05 4.68 5.16
N CYS A 157 -3.37 4.21 4.11
CA CYS A 157 -3.41 2.80 3.71
C CYS A 157 -3.01 1.87 4.86
N ILE A 158 -1.83 2.06 5.41
CA ILE A 158 -1.28 1.20 6.48
C ILE A 158 -2.15 1.27 7.74
N ALA A 159 -2.54 2.46 8.18
CA ALA A 159 -3.32 2.64 9.41
C ALA A 159 -4.67 1.90 9.33
N CYS A 160 -5.36 2.00 8.19
CA CYS A 160 -6.64 1.32 7.99
C CYS A 160 -6.45 -0.19 7.88
N HIS A 161 -5.52 -0.63 7.02
CA HIS A 161 -5.31 -2.05 6.74
C HIS A 161 -4.68 -2.84 7.89
N SER A 162 -3.99 -2.19 8.82
CA SER A 162 -3.48 -2.82 10.06
C SER A 162 -4.57 -3.34 10.99
N GLY A 163 -5.83 -3.02 10.72
CA GLY A 163 -6.98 -3.59 11.43
C GLY A 163 -7.21 -5.07 11.13
N ASP A 164 -6.59 -5.63 10.08
CA ASP A 164 -6.62 -7.06 9.76
C ASP A 164 -5.23 -7.67 9.94
N PRO A 165 -5.11 -8.90 10.51
CA PRO A 165 -3.82 -9.53 10.82
C PRO A 165 -2.86 -9.67 9.65
N ASP A 166 -3.36 -9.84 8.42
CA ASP A 166 -2.56 -9.93 7.20
C ASP A 166 -2.62 -8.69 6.32
N TYR A 167 -3.27 -7.62 6.80
CA TYR A 167 -3.52 -6.38 6.07
C TYR A 167 -4.50 -6.53 4.90
N VAL A 168 -5.16 -7.69 4.75
CA VAL A 168 -6.00 -8.00 3.60
C VAL A 168 -7.44 -8.19 4.05
N PHE A 169 -8.28 -7.21 3.75
CA PHE A 169 -9.72 -7.35 3.94
C PHE A 169 -10.30 -8.16 2.78
N THR A 170 -10.60 -9.42 3.05
CA THR A 170 -11.33 -10.30 2.13
C THR A 170 -12.59 -10.76 2.82
N SER A 171 -13.66 -10.93 2.05
CA SER A 171 -14.88 -11.46 2.63
C SER A 171 -14.77 -12.95 2.97
N ASP A 172 -14.11 -13.77 2.13
CA ASP A 172 -14.10 -15.23 2.29
C ASP A 172 -12.89 -15.95 1.65
N ALA A 173 -11.86 -15.25 1.21
CA ALA A 173 -10.71 -15.90 0.57
C ALA A 173 -9.57 -16.12 1.56
N SER A 174 -9.16 -17.36 1.77
CA SER A 174 -7.89 -17.71 2.38
C SER A 174 -6.82 -17.84 1.29
N PHE A 175 -5.68 -17.21 1.47
CA PHE A 175 -4.51 -17.31 0.59
C PHE A 175 -3.41 -18.06 1.32
N ASP A 176 -3.46 -19.39 1.24
CA ASP A 176 -2.39 -20.28 1.73
C ASP A 176 -1.23 -20.36 0.71
#